data_2902db881a44cdc5abe103eccdc525e5
#
_entry.id   2902db881a44cdc5abe103eccdc525e5
#
_cell.length_a   1.000
_cell.length_b   1.000
_cell.length_c   1.000
_cell.angle_alpha   90.00
_cell.angle_beta   90.00
_cell.angle_gamma   90.00
#
_symmetry.space_group_name_H-M   'P 1'
#
loop_
_entity.id
_entity.type
_entity.pdbx_description
1 polymer ?
#
loop_
_entity_poly.entity_id
_entity_poly.type
_entity_poly.pdbx_seq_one_letter_code
_entity_poly.pdbx_strand_id
1 'polypeptide(L)'
;MGRIRLIDADRVELSNLQRQIIHTTADLGRLKTSSAADRIRALNPEVRVGEAQTFLTPDNARGLLEGSDVVVDCTDSYAVKRLISKTCAKASLPLSIGAVSRFRGMAMTQFPGSPCYACVFPEERDDARETSCAAAGIFNGVVGLIGVIQACEVMKIIMKTGDTLAAVSYTHLRAHETLRHL
;
A
#
# COMPACT_ATOMS: atom_id res chain seq x y z
N MET A 1 -14.22 -10.09 -5.33
CA MET A 1 -13.40 -9.06 -5.99
C MET A 1 -13.25 -9.47 -7.44
N GLY A 2 -13.80 -8.72 -8.39
CA GLY A 2 -13.82 -9.12 -9.81
C GLY A 2 -12.77 -8.42 -10.67
N ARG A 3 -12.19 -7.30 -10.19
CA ARG A 3 -11.20 -6.51 -10.94
C ARG A 3 -10.17 -5.88 -10.02
N ILE A 4 -8.91 -5.92 -10.43
CA ILE A 4 -7.78 -5.24 -9.78
C ILE A 4 -7.10 -4.36 -10.82
N ARG A 5 -6.74 -3.12 -10.42
CA ARG A 5 -5.88 -2.24 -11.20
C ARG A 5 -4.56 -2.08 -10.47
N LEU A 6 -3.46 -2.37 -11.14
CA LEU A 6 -2.10 -2.19 -10.66
C LEU A 6 -1.51 -0.92 -11.26
N ILE A 7 -0.92 -0.06 -10.42
CA ILE A 7 -0.30 1.21 -10.84
C ILE A 7 1.11 1.21 -10.26
N ASP A 8 2.12 1.07 -11.09
CA ASP A 8 3.54 1.12 -10.73
C ASP A 8 4.37 1.27 -12.01
N ALA A 9 5.41 2.10 -11.99
CA ALA A 9 6.32 2.27 -13.12
C ALA A 9 7.62 1.48 -12.95
N ASP A 10 7.88 0.93 -11.77
CA ASP A 10 9.14 0.28 -11.44
C ASP A 10 9.30 -1.09 -12.08
N ARG A 11 10.54 -1.54 -12.08
CA ARG A 11 10.93 -2.90 -12.42
C ARG A 11 11.27 -3.71 -11.18
N VAL A 12 11.15 -5.03 -11.30
CA VAL A 12 11.51 -5.95 -10.24
C VAL A 12 13.04 -5.98 -10.09
N GLU A 13 13.51 -5.70 -8.88
CA GLU A 13 14.91 -5.74 -8.50
C GLU A 13 15.17 -6.84 -7.47
N LEU A 14 16.41 -7.32 -7.41
CA LEU A 14 16.82 -8.35 -6.44
C LEU A 14 16.52 -7.92 -5.00
N SER A 15 16.74 -6.65 -4.69
CA SER A 15 16.46 -6.03 -3.38
C SER A 15 14.97 -6.07 -2.98
N ASN A 16 14.07 -6.24 -3.95
CA ASN A 16 12.63 -6.31 -3.70
C ASN A 16 12.18 -7.69 -3.22
N LEU A 17 12.83 -8.78 -3.67
CA LEU A 17 12.39 -10.16 -3.48
C LEU A 17 12.31 -10.56 -1.99
N GLN A 18 13.08 -9.92 -1.13
CA GLN A 18 13.06 -10.19 0.31
C GLN A 18 11.71 -9.82 0.98
N ARG A 19 10.84 -8.99 0.34
CA ARG A 19 9.56 -8.55 0.91
C ARG A 19 8.39 -8.58 -0.08
N GLN A 20 8.65 -8.47 -1.38
CA GLN A 20 7.61 -8.46 -2.41
C GLN A 20 7.40 -9.89 -2.95
N ILE A 21 6.73 -10.73 -2.14
CA ILE A 21 6.54 -12.18 -2.39
C ILE A 21 5.74 -12.51 -3.67
N ILE A 22 5.13 -11.50 -4.30
CA ILE A 22 4.41 -11.65 -5.56
C ILE A 22 5.36 -11.85 -6.74
N HIS A 23 6.63 -11.43 -6.61
CA HIS A 23 7.67 -11.57 -7.61
C HIS A 23 8.62 -12.72 -7.30
N THR A 24 9.28 -13.26 -8.34
CA THR A 24 10.27 -14.31 -8.24
C THR A 24 11.59 -13.88 -8.89
N THR A 25 12.64 -14.68 -8.74
CA THR A 25 13.93 -14.43 -9.40
C THR A 25 13.80 -14.40 -10.93
N ALA A 26 12.86 -15.15 -11.49
CA ALA A 26 12.58 -15.15 -12.92
C ALA A 26 11.97 -13.83 -13.42
N ASP A 27 11.46 -13.01 -12.51
CA ASP A 27 10.83 -11.71 -12.83
C ASP A 27 11.80 -10.54 -12.82
N LEU A 28 13.08 -10.75 -12.50
CA LEU A 28 14.07 -9.67 -12.43
C LEU A 28 14.12 -8.87 -13.74
N GLY A 29 14.04 -7.54 -13.62
CA GLY A 29 14.02 -6.60 -14.74
C GLY A 29 12.67 -6.45 -15.43
N ARG A 30 11.67 -7.27 -15.14
CA ARG A 30 10.30 -7.11 -15.65
C ARG A 30 9.62 -5.94 -14.94
N LEU A 31 8.62 -5.34 -15.60
CA LEU A 31 7.75 -4.35 -14.92
C LEU A 31 7.02 -5.03 -13.74
N LYS A 32 6.98 -4.36 -12.59
CA LYS A 32 6.30 -4.88 -11.39
C LYS A 32 4.83 -5.17 -11.65
N THR A 33 4.15 -4.29 -12.39
CA THR A 33 2.73 -4.48 -12.75
C THR A 33 2.52 -5.74 -13.57
N SER A 34 3.36 -6.00 -14.56
CA SER A 34 3.21 -7.16 -15.44
C SER A 34 3.53 -8.47 -14.73
N SER A 35 4.60 -8.52 -13.92
CA SER A 35 4.92 -9.68 -13.10
C SER A 35 3.79 -9.98 -12.09
N ALA A 36 3.26 -8.95 -11.42
CA ALA A 36 2.17 -9.11 -10.47
C ALA A 36 0.87 -9.54 -11.15
N ALA A 37 0.56 -8.99 -12.34
CA ALA A 37 -0.63 -9.36 -13.11
C ALA A 37 -0.61 -10.83 -13.52
N ASP A 38 0.52 -11.33 -13.99
CA ASP A 38 0.65 -12.74 -14.36
C ASP A 38 0.46 -13.65 -13.14
N ARG A 39 1.03 -13.27 -11.99
CA ARG A 39 0.86 -14.02 -10.74
C ARG A 39 -0.57 -14.06 -10.27
N ILE A 40 -1.29 -12.92 -10.34
CA ILE A 40 -2.71 -12.84 -9.94
C ILE A 40 -3.56 -13.70 -10.86
N ARG A 41 -3.34 -13.65 -12.19
CA ARG A 41 -4.07 -14.47 -13.17
C ARG A 41 -3.82 -15.97 -12.95
N ALA A 42 -2.58 -16.34 -12.59
CA ALA A 42 -2.24 -17.72 -12.27
C ALA A 42 -2.91 -18.24 -10.99
N LEU A 43 -3.11 -17.36 -9.99
CA LEU A 43 -3.82 -17.69 -8.74
C LEU A 43 -5.32 -17.76 -8.92
N ASN A 44 -5.89 -16.82 -9.67
CA ASN A 44 -7.33 -16.78 -9.95
C ASN A 44 -7.59 -16.16 -11.33
N PRO A 45 -7.85 -16.99 -12.34
CA PRO A 45 -8.09 -16.52 -13.71
C PRO A 45 -9.40 -15.74 -13.90
N GLU A 46 -10.31 -15.78 -12.94
CA GLU A 46 -11.57 -15.01 -13.00
C GLU A 46 -11.35 -13.51 -12.66
N VAL A 47 -10.24 -13.17 -12.03
CA VAL A 47 -9.91 -11.78 -11.68
C VAL A 47 -9.37 -11.03 -12.90
N ARG A 48 -10.06 -9.97 -13.30
CA ARG A 48 -9.57 -9.08 -14.35
C ARG A 48 -8.49 -8.15 -13.79
N VAL A 49 -7.30 -8.19 -14.38
CA VAL A 49 -6.17 -7.34 -13.96
C VAL A 49 -5.90 -6.30 -15.03
N GLY A 50 -6.03 -5.02 -14.66
CA GLY A 50 -5.60 -3.88 -15.46
C GLY A 50 -4.23 -3.37 -14.97
N GLU A 51 -3.40 -2.91 -15.87
CA GLU A 51 -2.04 -2.44 -15.60
C GLU A 51 -1.90 -0.99 -16.05
N ALA A 52 -1.32 -0.14 -15.22
CA ALA A 52 -0.91 1.21 -15.55
C ALA A 52 0.57 1.37 -15.19
N GLN A 53 1.42 1.36 -16.22
CA GLN A 53 2.88 1.40 -16.09
C GLN A 53 3.35 2.85 -16.02
N THR A 54 2.98 3.53 -14.94
CA THR A 54 3.28 4.96 -14.74
C THR A 54 3.43 5.28 -13.26
N PHE A 55 4.20 6.33 -12.96
CA PHE A 55 4.21 6.95 -11.65
C PHE A 55 2.93 7.75 -11.43
N LEU A 56 2.45 7.75 -10.18
CA LEU A 56 1.32 8.56 -9.80
C LEU A 56 1.78 10.02 -9.65
N THR A 57 1.11 10.93 -10.36
CA THR A 57 1.37 12.38 -10.33
C THR A 57 0.08 13.15 -10.06
N PRO A 58 0.15 14.43 -9.65
CA PRO A 58 -1.06 15.25 -9.48
C PRO A 58 -1.95 15.30 -10.74
N ASP A 59 -1.37 15.24 -11.93
CA ASP A 59 -2.10 15.36 -13.19
C ASP A 59 -2.85 14.08 -13.57
N ASN A 60 -2.31 12.90 -13.22
CA ASN A 60 -2.89 11.62 -13.62
C ASN A 60 -3.65 10.89 -12.51
N ALA A 61 -3.42 11.26 -11.23
CA ALA A 61 -3.94 10.54 -10.07
C ALA A 61 -5.46 10.36 -10.13
N ARG A 62 -6.22 11.41 -10.47
CA ARG A 62 -7.68 11.33 -10.55
C ARG A 62 -8.13 10.28 -11.57
N GLY A 63 -7.63 10.33 -12.80
CA GLY A 63 -8.03 9.40 -13.86
C GLY A 63 -7.60 7.96 -13.59
N LEU A 64 -6.46 7.77 -12.92
CA LEU A 64 -5.99 6.44 -12.56
C LEU A 64 -6.79 5.80 -11.42
N LEU A 65 -7.33 6.59 -10.49
CA LEU A 65 -8.11 6.08 -9.36
C LEU A 65 -9.61 6.03 -9.64
N GLU A 66 -10.10 6.72 -10.66
CA GLU A 66 -11.51 6.77 -11.01
C GLU A 66 -12.09 5.38 -11.35
N GLY A 67 -13.33 5.15 -10.93
CA GLY A 67 -14.04 3.88 -11.13
C GLY A 67 -13.55 2.73 -10.26
N SER A 68 -12.78 3.03 -9.21
CA SER A 68 -12.43 2.06 -8.16
C SER A 68 -13.47 2.09 -7.04
N ASP A 69 -13.78 0.94 -6.44
CA ASP A 69 -14.61 0.85 -5.23
C ASP A 69 -13.80 1.15 -3.97
N VAL A 70 -12.50 0.85 -4.00
CA VAL A 70 -11.55 1.08 -2.92
C VAL A 70 -10.14 1.21 -3.51
N VAL A 71 -9.32 2.06 -2.90
CA VAL A 71 -7.91 2.24 -3.25
C VAL A 71 -7.05 1.62 -2.14
N VAL A 72 -5.94 1.00 -2.51
CA VAL A 72 -4.92 0.48 -1.58
C VAL A 72 -3.61 1.19 -1.86
N ASP A 73 -3.09 1.86 -0.87
CA ASP A 73 -1.80 2.55 -0.93
C ASP A 73 -0.70 1.70 -0.28
N CYS A 74 0.20 1.20 -1.11
CA CYS A 74 1.39 0.43 -0.72
C CYS A 74 2.69 1.20 -1.05
N THR A 75 2.62 2.51 -1.28
CA THR A 75 3.79 3.33 -1.62
C THR A 75 4.68 3.57 -0.40
N ASP A 76 5.92 3.93 -0.62
CA ASP A 76 6.90 4.25 0.42
C ASP A 76 7.23 5.75 0.52
N SER A 77 6.69 6.57 -0.40
CA SER A 77 6.87 8.02 -0.40
C SER A 77 5.74 8.73 0.36
N TYR A 78 6.11 9.59 1.29
CA TYR A 78 5.17 10.43 2.04
C TYR A 78 4.38 11.37 1.12
N ALA A 79 5.05 11.98 0.15
CA ALA A 79 4.42 12.87 -0.82
C ALA A 79 3.35 12.13 -1.66
N VAL A 80 3.64 10.91 -2.11
CA VAL A 80 2.69 10.09 -2.88
C VAL A 80 1.52 9.65 -2.00
N LYS A 81 1.74 9.27 -0.74
CA LYS A 81 0.66 8.94 0.21
C LYS A 81 -0.30 10.12 0.41
N ARG A 82 0.24 11.33 0.59
CA ARG A 82 -0.58 12.56 0.69
C ARG A 82 -1.38 12.82 -0.58
N LEU A 83 -0.75 12.64 -1.75
CA LEU A 83 -1.41 12.79 -3.05
C LEU A 83 -2.59 11.81 -3.18
N ILE A 84 -2.37 10.52 -2.91
CA ILE A 84 -3.40 9.49 -2.97
C ILE A 84 -4.55 9.83 -2.00
N SER A 85 -4.22 10.10 -0.73
CA SER A 85 -5.19 10.44 0.31
C SER A 85 -6.06 11.65 -0.08
N LYS A 86 -5.43 12.74 -0.57
CA LYS A 86 -6.13 13.94 -1.03
C LYS A 86 -7.02 13.66 -2.24
N THR A 87 -6.54 12.84 -3.18
CA THR A 87 -7.29 12.48 -4.39
C THR A 87 -8.50 11.62 -4.02
N CYS A 88 -8.33 10.61 -3.17
CA CYS A 88 -9.41 9.76 -2.68
C CYS A 88 -10.47 10.56 -1.91
N ALA A 89 -10.05 11.50 -1.03
CA ALA A 89 -10.98 12.38 -0.32
C ALA A 89 -11.85 13.20 -1.29
N LYS A 90 -11.25 13.78 -2.33
CA LYS A 90 -11.96 14.56 -3.36
C LYS A 90 -12.87 13.70 -4.24
N ALA A 91 -12.49 12.46 -4.50
CA ALA A 91 -13.23 11.53 -5.33
C ALA A 91 -14.25 10.68 -4.54
N SER A 92 -14.38 10.92 -3.23
CA SER A 92 -15.22 10.12 -2.33
C SER A 92 -14.91 8.62 -2.36
N LEU A 93 -13.64 8.26 -2.49
CA LEU A 93 -13.16 6.87 -2.54
C LEU A 93 -12.62 6.45 -1.17
N PRO A 94 -13.04 5.27 -0.65
CA PRO A 94 -12.37 4.64 0.47
C PRO A 94 -10.92 4.30 0.14
N LEU A 95 -10.03 4.44 1.12
CA LEU A 95 -8.60 4.22 0.95
C LEU A 95 -8.03 3.44 2.13
N SER A 96 -7.37 2.32 1.86
CA SER A 96 -6.56 1.59 2.83
C SER A 96 -5.09 1.98 2.65
N ILE A 97 -4.47 2.51 3.70
CA ILE A 97 -3.10 3.04 3.69
C ILE A 97 -2.21 2.12 4.52
N GLY A 98 -1.09 1.66 3.97
CA GLY A 98 -0.04 0.95 4.67
C GLY A 98 1.28 1.72 4.63
N ALA A 99 2.04 1.68 5.71
CA ALA A 99 3.41 2.18 5.75
C ALA A 99 4.28 1.27 6.64
N VAL A 100 5.53 1.08 6.26
CA VAL A 100 6.48 0.25 6.98
C VAL A 100 7.83 0.96 7.04
N SER A 101 8.47 0.94 8.21
CA SER A 101 9.82 1.46 8.40
C SER A 101 10.55 0.60 9.44
N ARG A 102 11.67 -0.02 9.08
CA ARG A 102 12.43 -0.94 9.93
C ARG A 102 11.53 -2.07 10.49
N PHE A 103 11.27 -2.07 11.80
CA PHE A 103 10.43 -3.03 12.53
C PHE A 103 9.04 -2.45 12.87
N ARG A 104 8.67 -1.31 12.30
CA ARG A 104 7.39 -0.64 12.58
C ARG A 104 6.50 -0.70 11.36
N GLY A 105 5.22 -0.95 11.58
CA GLY A 105 4.18 -0.89 10.56
C GLY A 105 3.02 0.00 10.99
N MET A 106 2.37 0.62 10.03
CA MET A 106 1.16 1.41 10.23
C MET A 106 0.14 0.99 9.18
N ALA A 107 -1.10 0.83 9.61
CA ALA A 107 -2.25 0.68 8.73
C ALA A 107 -3.37 1.62 9.21
N MET A 108 -4.06 2.25 8.27
CA MET A 108 -5.26 3.04 8.53
C MET A 108 -6.22 2.94 7.35
N THR A 109 -7.50 3.17 7.63
CA THR A 109 -8.54 3.27 6.60
C THR A 109 -9.13 4.67 6.61
N GLN A 110 -9.18 5.32 5.45
CA GLN A 110 -9.80 6.61 5.24
C GLN A 110 -11.12 6.44 4.49
N PHE A 111 -12.19 6.99 5.01
CA PHE A 111 -13.47 7.09 4.32
C PHE A 111 -13.76 8.53 3.90
N PRO A 112 -14.67 8.75 2.95
CA PRO A 112 -15.20 10.08 2.66
C PRO A 112 -15.74 10.74 3.94
N GLY A 113 -15.25 11.96 4.23
CA GLY A 113 -15.64 12.70 5.44
C GLY A 113 -14.92 12.31 6.74
N SER A 114 -14.10 11.26 6.75
CA SER A 114 -13.25 10.92 7.89
C SER A 114 -11.90 11.66 7.86
N PRO A 115 -11.13 11.68 8.97
CA PRO A 115 -9.78 12.22 8.97
C PRO A 115 -8.93 11.60 7.85
N CYS A 116 -8.26 12.44 7.08
CA CYS A 116 -7.37 12.03 6.01
C CYS A 116 -5.94 11.78 6.52
N TYR A 117 -5.06 11.24 5.66
CA TYR A 117 -3.66 10.98 6.03
C TYR A 117 -2.96 12.25 6.55
N ALA A 118 -3.20 13.41 5.93
CA ALA A 118 -2.64 14.69 6.38
C ALA A 118 -3.21 15.18 7.72
N CYS A 119 -4.43 14.77 8.10
CA CYS A 119 -5.00 15.08 9.41
C CYS A 119 -4.29 14.31 10.54
N VAL A 120 -3.89 13.07 10.26
CA VAL A 120 -3.20 12.20 11.22
C VAL A 120 -1.71 12.51 11.27
N PHE A 121 -1.13 12.87 10.13
CA PHE A 121 0.29 13.21 9.96
C PHE A 121 0.43 14.61 9.35
N PRO A 122 0.21 15.68 10.15
CA PRO A 122 0.17 17.06 9.65
C PRO A 122 1.54 17.59 9.22
N GLU A 123 2.62 17.07 9.78
CA GLU A 123 3.97 17.52 9.46
C GLU A 123 4.35 17.11 8.03
N GLU A 124 4.86 18.06 7.27
CA GLU A 124 5.56 17.76 6.01
C GLU A 124 6.90 17.12 6.38
N ARG A 125 6.96 15.80 6.24
CA ARG A 125 8.23 15.10 6.33
C ARG A 125 8.95 15.29 5.02
N ASP A 126 10.17 15.78 5.11
CA ASP A 126 11.06 15.87 3.96
C ASP A 126 11.52 14.45 3.63
N ASP A 127 11.04 13.89 2.52
CA ASP A 127 11.43 12.55 2.04
C ASP A 127 12.96 12.43 1.87
N ALA A 128 13.67 13.56 1.72
CA ALA A 128 15.13 13.60 1.64
C ALA A 128 15.82 13.43 3.02
N ARG A 129 15.12 13.70 4.14
CA ARG A 129 15.65 13.50 5.51
C ARG A 129 15.27 12.15 6.11
N GLU A 130 14.23 11.51 5.63
CA GLU A 130 14.02 10.10 5.95
C GLU A 130 15.05 9.31 5.15
N THR A 131 16.04 8.74 5.86
CA THR A 131 16.87 7.67 5.28
C THR A 131 15.92 6.77 4.52
N SER A 132 16.10 6.69 3.20
CA SER A 132 15.20 5.92 2.34
C SER A 132 14.96 4.55 2.97
N CYS A 133 13.77 4.00 2.86
CA CYS A 133 13.46 2.66 3.36
C CYS A 133 14.53 1.63 2.95
N ALA A 134 15.17 1.86 1.79
CA ALA A 134 16.31 1.07 1.31
C ALA A 134 17.55 1.18 2.21
N ALA A 135 17.87 2.38 2.73
CA ALA A 135 19.05 2.58 3.60
C ALA A 135 18.79 2.16 5.06
N ALA A 136 17.55 2.28 5.53
CA ALA A 136 17.17 1.92 6.90
C ALA A 136 16.94 0.41 7.10
N GLY A 137 16.73 -0.34 6.00
CA GLY A 137 16.28 -1.72 6.00
C GLY A 137 14.81 -1.85 6.37
N ILE A 138 14.17 -2.90 5.92
CA ILE A 138 12.77 -3.22 6.23
C ILE A 138 12.68 -4.69 6.62
N PHE A 139 12.10 -4.98 7.78
CA PHE A 139 11.81 -6.35 8.18
C PHE A 139 10.60 -6.88 7.41
N ASN A 140 10.82 -7.93 6.61
CA ASN A 140 9.81 -8.48 5.69
C ASN A 140 8.53 -8.98 6.39
N GLY A 141 8.64 -9.52 7.59
CA GLY A 141 7.49 -9.94 8.38
C GLY A 141 6.50 -8.81 8.66
N VAL A 142 7.00 -7.60 8.93
CA VAL A 142 6.13 -6.42 9.14
C VAL A 142 5.42 -6.03 7.85
N VAL A 143 6.12 -6.09 6.70
CA VAL A 143 5.50 -5.82 5.39
C VAL A 143 4.34 -6.79 5.12
N GLY A 144 4.56 -8.09 5.36
CA GLY A 144 3.54 -9.12 5.20
C GLY A 144 2.32 -8.86 6.10
N LEU A 145 2.55 -8.54 7.38
CA LEU A 145 1.47 -8.24 8.32
C LEU A 145 0.64 -7.02 7.90
N ILE A 146 1.29 -5.91 7.52
CA ILE A 146 0.59 -4.71 7.07
C ILE A 146 -0.18 -5.00 5.79
N GLY A 147 0.39 -5.72 4.83
CA GLY A 147 -0.31 -6.12 3.60
C GLY A 147 -1.56 -6.96 3.88
N VAL A 148 -1.49 -7.91 4.82
CA VAL A 148 -2.65 -8.71 5.24
C VAL A 148 -3.70 -7.85 5.91
N ILE A 149 -3.31 -6.93 6.80
CA ILE A 149 -4.25 -6.00 7.45
C ILE A 149 -4.96 -5.15 6.38
N GLN A 150 -4.24 -4.58 5.42
CA GLN A 150 -4.83 -3.81 4.32
C GLN A 150 -5.81 -4.66 3.49
N ALA A 151 -5.45 -5.91 3.19
CA ALA A 151 -6.33 -6.82 2.47
C ALA A 151 -7.63 -7.11 3.25
N CYS A 152 -7.54 -7.32 4.57
CA CYS A 152 -8.70 -7.49 5.44
C CYS A 152 -9.59 -6.24 5.45
N GLU A 153 -9.00 -5.04 5.53
CA GLU A 153 -9.75 -3.78 5.47
C GLU A 153 -10.51 -3.65 4.14
N VAL A 154 -9.86 -3.96 3.02
CA VAL A 154 -10.49 -3.95 1.69
C VAL A 154 -11.67 -4.91 1.64
N MET A 155 -11.53 -6.13 2.19
CA MET A 155 -12.62 -7.10 2.24
C MET A 155 -13.79 -6.61 3.09
N LYS A 156 -13.54 -6.00 4.25
CA LYS A 156 -14.60 -5.40 5.10
C LYS A 156 -15.35 -4.29 4.35
N ILE A 157 -14.63 -3.42 3.64
CA ILE A 157 -15.23 -2.34 2.84
C ILE A 157 -16.14 -2.91 1.75
N ILE A 158 -15.64 -3.88 0.98
CA ILE A 158 -16.40 -4.48 -0.15
C ILE A 158 -17.63 -5.26 0.36
N MET A 159 -17.47 -6.04 1.42
CA MET A 159 -18.55 -6.85 2.01
C MET A 159 -19.47 -6.05 2.91
N LYS A 160 -19.12 -4.81 3.23
CA LYS A 160 -19.84 -3.93 4.19
C LYS A 160 -20.08 -4.62 5.53
N THR A 161 -19.06 -5.26 6.07
CA THR A 161 -19.13 -6.03 7.32
C THR A 161 -17.91 -5.81 8.19
N GLY A 162 -18.09 -5.93 9.51
CA GLY A 162 -17.05 -5.77 10.50
C GLY A 162 -16.63 -4.31 10.72
N ASP A 163 -15.87 -4.08 11.80
CA ASP A 163 -15.33 -2.77 12.14
C ASP A 163 -14.03 -2.52 11.37
N THR A 164 -13.95 -1.38 10.70
CA THR A 164 -12.76 -0.97 9.95
C THR A 164 -11.82 -0.12 10.82
N LEU A 165 -10.57 0.03 10.40
CA LEU A 165 -9.58 0.93 11.00
C LEU A 165 -9.84 2.41 10.61
N ALA A 166 -11.12 2.81 10.53
CA ALA A 166 -11.52 4.18 10.27
C ALA A 166 -11.16 5.07 11.46
N ALA A 167 -10.41 6.15 11.21
CA ALA A 167 -9.89 7.06 12.24
C ALA A 167 -8.98 6.40 13.30
N VAL A 168 -8.55 5.17 13.09
CA VAL A 168 -7.58 4.45 13.93
C VAL A 168 -6.29 4.27 13.14
N SER A 169 -5.17 4.73 13.69
CA SER A 169 -3.85 4.39 13.20
C SER A 169 -3.31 3.24 14.05
N TYR A 170 -3.22 2.04 13.47
CA TYR A 170 -2.57 0.92 14.14
C TYR A 170 -1.05 1.06 13.98
N THR A 171 -0.35 1.52 15.04
CA THR A 171 1.06 1.91 14.96
C THR A 171 2.04 1.00 15.68
N HIS A 172 1.63 -0.14 16.25
CA HIS A 172 2.50 -0.91 17.13
C HIS A 172 2.61 -2.40 16.76
N LEU A 173 3.47 -2.70 15.79
CA LEU A 173 4.21 -3.96 15.78
C LEU A 173 5.64 -3.65 16.25
N ARG A 174 5.87 -3.63 17.58
CA ARG A 174 7.20 -3.61 18.13
C ARG A 174 7.67 -5.04 18.28
N ALA A 175 8.52 -5.51 17.36
CA ALA A 175 9.17 -6.81 17.49
C ALA A 175 10.22 -6.87 18.63
N HIS A 176 10.31 -5.83 19.46
CA HIS A 176 11.34 -5.70 20.51
C HIS A 176 10.89 -5.94 21.95
N GLU A 177 9.59 -6.17 22.22
CA GLU A 177 9.17 -6.32 23.62
C GLU A 177 9.32 -7.75 24.19
N THR A 178 9.59 -8.74 23.34
CA THR A 178 9.75 -10.15 23.79
C THR A 178 11.14 -10.52 24.26
N LEU A 179 12.16 -9.69 24.08
CA LEU A 179 13.55 -10.01 24.46
C LEU A 179 14.05 -9.36 25.77
N ARG A 180 13.19 -8.66 26.51
CA ARG A 180 13.58 -8.04 27.80
C ARG A 180 13.15 -8.83 29.05
N HIS A 181 12.53 -10.00 28.88
CA HIS A 181 12.06 -10.83 30.01
C HIS A 181 12.47 -12.31 29.90
N LEU A 182 13.61 -12.61 29.26
CA LEU A 182 14.29 -13.89 29.39
C LEU A 182 15.65 -13.70 30.06
#